data_365492fde57ba8f6a2e36e0ed918881e
#
_entry.id   365492fde57ba8f6a2e36e0ed918881e
#
_cell.length_a   1.000
_cell.length_b   1.000
_cell.length_c   1.000
_cell.angle_alpha   90.00
_cell.angle_beta   90.00
_cell.angle_gamma   90.00
#
_symmetry.space_group_name_H-M   'P 1'
#
loop_
_entity.id
_entity.type
_entity.pdbx_description
1 polymer ?
#
loop_
_entity_poly.entity_id
_entity_poly.type
_entity_poly.pdbx_seq_one_letter_code
_entity_poly.pdbx_strand_id
1 'polypeptide(L)'
;LLIIFLLTFIDWRNIWIAISILVIIILPIVIVTLVKNVKLDSRETSNSTNIKTKDIKQWTRSEVLKDYRFYIICLSMLAMPWIATGTFVYQSFIVSSKGWGPYVIAQSFMIYSILSVVTLFLTGFFIDKFSSRKLIIYMNIPLLVATFVLYYFNSSISSFVFLGLIGISNGLANVLG
;
A
#
# COMPACT_ATOMS: atom_id res chain seq x y z
N LEU A 1 10.54 1.59 16.12
CA LEU A 1 10.99 1.66 17.54
C LEU A 1 11.69 0.37 17.98
N LEU A 2 11.11 -0.81 17.76
CA LEU A 2 11.69 -2.10 18.18
C LEU A 2 13.05 -2.36 17.51
N ILE A 3 13.19 -2.08 16.22
CA ILE A 3 14.46 -2.24 15.49
C ILE A 3 15.52 -1.28 16.02
N ILE A 4 15.17 -0.03 16.30
CA ILE A 4 16.11 0.96 16.86
C ILE A 4 16.60 0.52 18.25
N PHE A 5 15.70 -0.03 19.07
CA PHE A 5 16.06 -0.60 20.37
C PHE A 5 16.98 -1.82 20.24
N LEU A 6 16.70 -2.71 19.28
CA LEU A 6 17.56 -3.87 19.02
C LEU A 6 18.95 -3.50 18.49
N LEU A 7 19.05 -2.41 17.70
CA LEU A 7 20.33 -1.90 17.19
C LEU A 7 21.28 -1.38 18.29
N THR A 8 20.77 -1.09 19.49
CA THR A 8 21.62 -0.74 20.65
C THR A 8 22.35 -1.95 21.23
N PHE A 9 21.87 -3.16 21.00
CA PHE A 9 22.43 -4.39 21.61
C PHE A 9 23.02 -5.35 20.59
N ILE A 10 22.59 -5.30 19.34
CA ILE A 10 22.93 -6.28 18.29
C ILE A 10 23.33 -5.54 17.02
N ASP A 11 24.40 -6.02 16.35
CA ASP A 11 24.83 -5.47 15.09
C ASP A 11 23.73 -5.61 14.03
N TRP A 12 23.60 -4.58 13.17
CA TRP A 12 22.57 -4.49 12.14
C TRP A 12 22.52 -5.73 11.22
N ARG A 13 23.67 -6.36 10.95
CA ARG A 13 23.77 -7.57 10.13
C ARG A 13 23.03 -8.75 10.79
N ASN A 14 23.23 -8.94 12.08
CA ASN A 14 22.60 -10.01 12.83
C ASN A 14 21.09 -9.84 12.94
N ILE A 15 20.61 -8.59 13.00
CA ILE A 15 19.17 -8.29 12.97
C ILE A 15 18.56 -8.71 11.64
N TRP A 16 19.21 -8.39 10.50
CA TRP A 16 18.71 -8.80 9.20
C TRP A 16 18.73 -10.32 9.01
N ILE A 17 19.75 -11.01 9.50
CA ILE A 17 19.82 -12.48 9.49
C ILE A 17 18.67 -13.06 10.32
N ALA A 18 18.43 -12.54 11.52
CA ALA A 18 17.34 -13.00 12.38
C ALA A 18 15.97 -12.80 11.73
N ILE A 19 15.72 -11.64 11.12
CA ILE A 19 14.47 -11.36 10.38
C ILE A 19 14.32 -12.32 9.20
N SER A 20 15.39 -12.57 8.44
CA SER A 20 15.36 -13.49 7.30
C SER A 20 15.02 -14.91 7.72
N ILE A 21 15.63 -15.41 8.79
CA ILE A 21 15.34 -16.74 9.35
C ILE A 21 13.88 -16.82 9.80
N LEU A 22 13.40 -15.80 10.50
CA LEU A 22 12.02 -15.72 10.98
C LEU A 22 11.03 -15.77 9.81
N VAL A 23 11.28 -15.04 8.73
CA VAL A 23 10.43 -15.04 7.54
C VAL A 23 10.45 -16.41 6.86
N ILE A 24 11.63 -17.03 6.69
CA ILE A 24 11.78 -18.35 6.07
C ILE A 24 11.05 -19.45 6.86
N ILE A 25 10.97 -19.32 8.19
CA ILE A 25 10.28 -20.30 9.04
C ILE A 25 8.78 -20.03 9.06
N ILE A 26 8.37 -18.79 9.33
CA ILE A 26 6.95 -18.44 9.54
C ILE A 26 6.16 -18.53 8.24
N LEU A 27 6.71 -18.04 7.12
CA LEU A 27 5.97 -17.93 5.87
C LEU A 27 5.53 -19.31 5.32
N PRO A 28 6.36 -20.37 5.27
CA PRO A 28 5.90 -21.69 4.88
C PRO A 28 4.85 -22.29 5.83
N ILE A 29 4.99 -22.07 7.15
CA ILE A 29 4.03 -22.55 8.15
C ILE A 29 2.66 -21.90 7.91
N VAL A 30 2.63 -20.57 7.71
CA VAL A 30 1.41 -19.83 7.44
C VAL A 30 0.77 -20.29 6.11
N ILE A 31 1.57 -20.44 5.05
CA ILE A 31 1.08 -20.92 3.75
C ILE A 31 0.47 -22.32 3.89
N VAL A 32 1.17 -23.25 4.50
CA VAL A 32 0.68 -24.64 4.65
C VAL A 32 -0.58 -24.68 5.49
N THR A 33 -0.68 -23.92 6.58
CA THR A 33 -1.87 -23.88 7.44
C THR A 33 -3.07 -23.22 6.74
N LEU A 34 -2.85 -22.13 6.01
CA LEU A 34 -3.91 -21.46 5.28
C LEU A 34 -4.39 -22.28 4.07
N VAL A 35 -3.47 -22.81 3.26
CA VAL A 35 -3.81 -23.58 2.06
C VAL A 35 -4.46 -24.91 2.43
N LYS A 36 -4.05 -25.55 3.52
CA LYS A 36 -4.68 -26.81 3.98
C LYS A 36 -6.13 -26.64 4.41
N ASN A 37 -6.51 -25.45 4.85
CA ASN A 37 -7.86 -25.12 5.27
C ASN A 37 -8.74 -24.54 4.13
N VAL A 38 -8.14 -24.09 3.04
CA VAL A 38 -8.87 -23.67 1.83
C VAL A 38 -9.17 -24.91 1.00
N LYS A 39 -10.34 -25.49 1.20
CA LYS A 39 -10.94 -26.38 0.21
C LYS A 39 -11.16 -25.53 -1.04
N LEU A 40 -10.33 -25.72 -2.05
CA LEU A 40 -10.58 -25.20 -3.39
C LEU A 40 -11.90 -25.84 -3.82
N ASP A 41 -12.97 -25.09 -3.74
CA ASP A 41 -14.29 -25.51 -4.23
C ASP A 41 -14.18 -25.49 -5.76
N SER A 42 -13.73 -26.61 -6.32
CA SER A 42 -13.59 -26.85 -7.76
C SER A 42 -14.97 -26.90 -8.47
N ARG A 43 -16.01 -26.38 -7.83
CA ARG A 43 -17.39 -26.45 -8.33
C ARG A 43 -17.80 -25.32 -9.27
N GLU A 44 -16.96 -24.31 -9.47
CA GLU A 44 -17.36 -23.20 -10.34
C GLU A 44 -17.11 -23.42 -11.85
N THR A 45 -16.50 -24.57 -12.24
CA THR A 45 -16.22 -24.79 -13.68
C THR A 45 -17.31 -25.60 -14.41
N SER A 46 -18.35 -26.10 -13.72
CA SER A 46 -19.32 -27.00 -14.38
C SER A 46 -20.79 -26.56 -14.33
N ASN A 47 -21.16 -25.45 -13.72
CA ASN A 47 -22.56 -25.01 -13.66
C ASN A 47 -22.87 -23.61 -14.20
N SER A 48 -22.02 -23.02 -15.02
CA SER A 48 -22.32 -21.75 -15.68
C SER A 48 -22.92 -21.91 -17.08
N THR A 49 -23.79 -22.90 -17.26
CA THR A 49 -24.61 -23.01 -18.46
C THR A 49 -25.97 -22.35 -18.23
N ASN A 50 -26.01 -21.05 -17.99
CA ASN A 50 -27.21 -20.21 -18.25
C ASN A 50 -27.13 -18.79 -17.67
N ILE A 51 -25.94 -18.24 -17.48
CA ILE A 51 -25.82 -16.79 -17.37
C ILE A 51 -25.56 -16.29 -18.78
N LYS A 52 -26.49 -15.52 -19.34
CA LYS A 52 -26.27 -14.74 -20.59
C LYS A 52 -24.93 -14.08 -20.46
N THR A 53 -23.93 -14.64 -21.09
CA THR A 53 -22.61 -14.05 -21.26
C THR A 53 -22.82 -12.77 -22.06
N LYS A 54 -22.95 -11.65 -21.34
CA LYS A 54 -22.71 -10.35 -21.94
C LYS A 54 -21.35 -10.51 -22.59
N ASP A 55 -21.26 -10.36 -23.90
CA ASP A 55 -20.00 -10.41 -24.63
C ASP A 55 -18.97 -9.52 -23.97
N ILE A 56 -18.19 -10.10 -23.04
CA ILE A 56 -17.08 -9.40 -22.42
C ILE A 56 -16.00 -9.41 -23.48
N LYS A 57 -15.85 -8.28 -24.18
CA LYS A 57 -14.80 -8.09 -25.17
C LYS A 57 -13.46 -8.45 -24.53
N GLN A 58 -12.86 -9.55 -24.95
CA GLN A 58 -11.51 -9.91 -24.54
C GLN A 58 -10.52 -9.00 -25.28
N TRP A 59 -9.90 -8.10 -24.52
CA TRP A 59 -8.91 -7.17 -25.05
C TRP A 59 -7.60 -7.90 -25.34
N THR A 60 -7.06 -7.72 -26.54
CA THR A 60 -5.71 -8.15 -26.85
C THR A 60 -4.68 -7.18 -26.27
N ARG A 61 -3.45 -7.66 -26.01
CA ARG A 61 -2.37 -6.81 -25.47
C ARG A 61 -2.14 -5.56 -26.32
N SER A 62 -2.20 -5.72 -27.64
CA SER A 62 -2.02 -4.62 -28.60
C SER A 62 -3.14 -3.58 -28.53
N GLU A 63 -4.39 -3.99 -28.29
CA GLU A 63 -5.51 -3.07 -28.11
C GLU A 63 -5.42 -2.28 -26.81
N VAL A 64 -5.03 -2.94 -25.70
CA VAL A 64 -4.84 -2.28 -24.41
C VAL A 64 -3.73 -1.22 -24.48
N LEU A 65 -2.60 -1.54 -25.12
CA LEU A 65 -1.49 -0.59 -25.28
C LEU A 65 -1.81 0.60 -26.21
N LYS A 66 -2.81 0.47 -27.08
CA LYS A 66 -3.27 1.57 -27.94
C LYS A 66 -4.30 2.47 -27.25
N ASP A 67 -4.91 2.01 -26.15
CA ASP A 67 -5.90 2.80 -25.43
C ASP A 67 -5.21 3.79 -24.47
N TYR A 68 -5.46 5.10 -24.66
CA TYR A 68 -4.92 6.15 -23.80
C TYR A 68 -5.34 6.01 -22.33
N ARG A 69 -6.48 5.38 -22.06
CA ARG A 69 -6.99 5.12 -20.70
C ARG A 69 -6.05 4.25 -19.89
N PHE A 70 -5.39 3.30 -20.56
CA PHE A 70 -4.38 2.45 -19.93
C PHE A 70 -3.24 3.29 -19.32
N TYR A 71 -2.72 4.25 -20.07
CA TYR A 71 -1.63 5.11 -19.61
C TYR A 71 -2.03 6.02 -18.45
N ILE A 72 -3.27 6.53 -18.47
CA ILE A 72 -3.80 7.34 -17.35
C ILE A 72 -3.88 6.50 -16.06
N ILE A 73 -4.37 5.26 -16.16
CA ILE A 73 -4.45 4.36 -15.01
C ILE A 73 -3.05 4.00 -14.52
N CYS A 74 -2.13 3.65 -15.41
CA CYS A 74 -0.73 3.35 -15.07
C CYS A 74 -0.06 4.53 -14.36
N LEU A 75 -0.22 5.74 -14.87
CA LEU A 75 0.33 6.94 -14.25
C LEU A 75 -0.27 7.21 -12.87
N SER A 76 -1.58 7.01 -12.73
CA SER A 76 -2.30 7.14 -11.46
C SER A 76 -1.77 6.14 -10.41
N MET A 77 -1.53 4.88 -10.81
CA MET A 77 -0.99 3.85 -9.93
C MET A 77 0.50 4.08 -9.59
N LEU A 78 1.26 4.67 -10.51
CA LEU A 78 2.68 4.99 -10.30
C LEU A 78 2.89 6.13 -9.30
N ALA A 79 1.92 7.04 -9.14
CA ALA A 79 2.05 8.22 -8.28
C ALA A 79 2.34 7.84 -6.82
N MET A 80 1.64 6.84 -6.30
CA MET A 80 1.82 6.41 -4.90
C MET A 80 3.23 5.85 -4.62
N PRO A 81 3.75 4.84 -5.32
CA PRO A 81 5.09 4.32 -5.06
C PRO A 81 6.18 5.37 -5.32
N TRP A 82 5.99 6.26 -6.29
CA TRP A 82 6.93 7.33 -6.57
C TRP A 82 7.08 8.30 -5.39
N ILE A 83 5.96 8.82 -4.87
CA ILE A 83 5.96 9.77 -3.74
C ILE A 83 6.39 9.08 -2.45
N ALA A 84 5.93 7.85 -2.18
CA ALA A 84 6.33 7.10 -1.01
C ALA A 84 7.84 6.82 -1.01
N THR A 85 8.38 6.31 -2.10
CA THR A 85 9.83 6.05 -2.23
C THR A 85 10.64 7.34 -2.09
N GLY A 86 10.21 8.42 -2.74
CA GLY A 86 10.83 9.74 -2.57
C GLY A 86 10.85 10.18 -1.11
N THR A 87 9.75 10.03 -0.40
CA THR A 87 9.64 10.37 1.03
C THR A 87 10.61 9.53 1.88
N PHE A 88 10.71 8.23 1.62
CA PHE A 88 11.60 7.35 2.38
C PHE A 88 13.08 7.63 2.11
N VAL A 89 13.45 7.91 0.87
CA VAL A 89 14.83 8.21 0.49
C VAL A 89 15.26 9.58 1.04
N TYR A 90 14.41 10.58 0.92
CA TYR A 90 14.72 11.96 1.32
C TYR A 90 14.25 12.34 2.72
N GLN A 91 13.86 11.37 3.55
CA GLN A 91 13.33 11.62 4.91
C GLN A 91 14.27 12.49 5.77
N SER A 92 15.58 12.22 5.76
CA SER A 92 16.56 12.97 6.52
C SER A 92 16.65 14.44 6.06
N PHE A 93 16.56 14.67 4.76
CA PHE A 93 16.54 16.02 4.19
C PHE A 93 15.25 16.75 4.57
N ILE A 94 14.10 16.09 4.51
CA ILE A 94 12.82 16.68 4.92
C ILE A 94 12.83 17.08 6.40
N VAL A 95 13.35 16.20 7.28
CA VAL A 95 13.47 16.49 8.71
C VAL A 95 14.35 17.70 8.95
N SER A 96 15.53 17.77 8.32
CA SER A 96 16.46 18.88 8.51
C SER A 96 15.93 20.19 7.94
N SER A 97 15.29 20.16 6.78
CA SER A 97 14.74 21.36 6.13
C SER A 97 13.51 21.93 6.86
N LYS A 98 12.74 21.08 7.53
CA LYS A 98 11.57 21.47 8.32
C LYS A 98 11.89 21.77 9.78
N GLY A 99 13.12 21.51 10.23
CA GLY A 99 13.52 21.68 11.62
C GLY A 99 12.82 20.74 12.60
N TRP A 100 12.36 19.57 12.13
CA TRP A 100 11.70 18.58 13.00
C TRP A 100 12.72 17.84 13.86
N GLY A 101 12.28 17.41 15.04
CA GLY A 101 13.13 16.57 15.90
C GLY A 101 13.40 15.20 15.24
N PRO A 102 14.54 14.57 15.58
CA PRO A 102 15.01 13.33 14.93
C PRO A 102 14.03 12.15 15.07
N TYR A 103 13.17 12.16 16.06
CA TYR A 103 12.22 11.09 16.32
C TYR A 103 10.82 11.33 15.73
N VAL A 104 10.53 12.55 15.26
CA VAL A 104 9.18 12.93 14.79
C VAL A 104 8.76 12.06 13.61
N ILE A 105 9.65 11.88 12.64
CA ILE A 105 9.32 11.07 11.46
C ILE A 105 9.18 9.58 11.80
N ALA A 106 9.99 9.07 12.72
CA ALA A 106 9.89 7.69 13.19
C ALA A 106 8.55 7.41 13.89
N GLN A 107 8.07 8.35 14.70
CA GLN A 107 6.76 8.27 15.33
C GLN A 107 5.63 8.37 14.30
N SER A 108 5.78 9.21 13.30
CA SER A 108 4.80 9.37 12.22
C SER A 108 4.65 8.12 11.37
N PHE A 109 5.68 7.27 11.25
CA PHE A 109 5.59 5.96 10.60
C PHE A 109 4.67 4.97 11.33
N MET A 110 4.48 5.13 12.64
CA MET A 110 3.49 4.29 13.35
C MET A 110 2.08 4.63 12.87
N ILE A 111 1.76 5.91 12.72
CA ILE A 111 0.46 6.36 12.20
C ILE A 111 0.27 5.90 10.74
N TYR A 112 1.30 6.03 9.91
CA TYR A 112 1.30 5.50 8.54
C TYR A 112 0.92 4.01 8.51
N SER A 113 1.57 3.18 9.33
CA SER A 113 1.35 1.74 9.36
C SER A 113 -0.07 1.39 9.82
N ILE A 114 -0.55 2.02 10.89
CA ILE A 114 -1.88 1.79 11.43
C ILE A 114 -2.94 2.19 10.38
N LEU A 115 -2.85 3.38 9.82
CA LEU A 115 -3.81 3.87 8.84
C LEU A 115 -3.78 3.07 7.53
N SER A 116 -2.59 2.61 7.10
CA SER A 116 -2.47 1.76 5.92
C SER A 116 -3.20 0.43 6.11
N VAL A 117 -3.02 -0.23 7.25
CA VAL A 117 -3.69 -1.51 7.57
C VAL A 117 -5.20 -1.31 7.72
N VAL A 118 -5.62 -0.30 8.48
CA VAL A 118 -7.05 0.01 8.67
C VAL A 118 -7.72 0.30 7.32
N THR A 119 -7.09 1.12 6.49
CA THR A 119 -7.63 1.46 5.17
C THR A 119 -7.68 0.26 4.25
N LEU A 120 -6.68 -0.63 4.29
CA LEU A 120 -6.67 -1.87 3.51
C LEU A 120 -7.91 -2.73 3.82
N PHE A 121 -8.21 -2.95 5.10
CA PHE A 121 -9.41 -3.69 5.50
C PHE A 121 -10.71 -2.96 5.09
N LEU A 122 -10.81 -1.66 5.36
CA LEU A 122 -11.99 -0.87 4.99
C LEU A 122 -12.22 -0.88 3.47
N THR A 123 -11.16 -0.77 2.68
CA THR A 123 -11.25 -0.76 1.22
C THR A 123 -11.79 -2.10 0.69
N GLY A 124 -11.43 -3.23 1.31
CA GLY A 124 -12.01 -4.53 0.97
C GLY A 124 -13.54 -4.50 1.06
N PHE A 125 -14.11 -4.00 2.16
CA PHE A 125 -15.57 -3.85 2.31
C PHE A 125 -16.18 -2.84 1.33
N PHE A 126 -15.45 -1.77 1.02
CA PHE A 126 -15.94 -0.74 0.09
C PHE A 126 -15.98 -1.22 -1.37
N ILE A 127 -15.05 -2.08 -1.79
CA ILE A 127 -15.03 -2.64 -3.16
C ILE A 127 -16.26 -3.51 -3.40
N ASP A 128 -16.67 -4.29 -2.41
CA ASP A 128 -17.87 -5.12 -2.53
C ASP A 128 -19.14 -4.31 -2.73
N LYS A 129 -19.17 -3.08 -2.19
CA LYS A 129 -20.33 -2.18 -2.24
C LYS A 129 -20.26 -1.16 -3.38
N PHE A 130 -19.06 -0.67 -3.70
CA PHE A 130 -18.82 0.37 -4.71
C PHE A 130 -17.98 -0.19 -5.85
N SER A 131 -18.28 0.21 -7.07
CA SER A 131 -17.49 -0.21 -8.24
C SER A 131 -16.03 0.23 -8.12
N SER A 132 -15.08 -0.68 -8.38
CA SER A 132 -13.62 -0.42 -8.37
C SER A 132 -13.21 0.81 -9.20
N ARG A 133 -13.95 1.11 -10.29
CA ARG A 133 -13.69 2.28 -11.16
C ARG A 133 -13.77 3.61 -10.41
N LYS A 134 -14.72 3.74 -9.47
CA LYS A 134 -14.88 4.98 -8.69
C LYS A 134 -13.76 5.12 -7.66
N LEU A 135 -13.38 4.02 -7.02
CA LEU A 135 -12.33 3.99 -6.00
C LEU A 135 -10.96 4.36 -6.58
N ILE A 136 -10.63 3.92 -7.79
CA ILE A 136 -9.36 4.27 -8.47
C ILE A 136 -9.22 5.79 -8.63
N ILE A 137 -10.30 6.50 -8.93
CA ILE A 137 -10.28 7.97 -9.09
C ILE A 137 -9.97 8.65 -7.75
N TYR A 138 -10.52 8.12 -6.66
CA TYR A 138 -10.38 8.72 -5.33
C TYR A 138 -9.08 8.35 -4.61
N MET A 139 -8.37 7.30 -5.03
CA MET A 139 -7.20 6.78 -4.31
C MET A 139 -6.03 7.78 -4.21
N ASN A 140 -5.90 8.68 -5.19
CA ASN A 140 -4.82 9.67 -5.21
C ASN A 140 -5.18 11.00 -4.49
N ILE A 141 -6.43 11.18 -4.06
CA ILE A 141 -6.84 12.39 -3.32
C ILE A 141 -6.09 12.52 -1.99
N PRO A 142 -6.02 11.47 -1.13
CA PRO A 142 -5.26 11.57 0.11
C PRO A 142 -3.78 11.89 -0.15
N LEU A 143 -3.19 11.34 -1.21
CA LEU A 143 -1.82 11.59 -1.60
C LEU A 143 -1.57 13.05 -2.00
N LEU A 144 -2.50 13.63 -2.77
CA LEU A 144 -2.45 15.04 -3.15
C LEU A 144 -2.57 15.95 -1.92
N VAL A 145 -3.50 15.67 -1.01
CA VAL A 145 -3.64 16.42 0.23
C VAL A 145 -2.39 16.29 1.10
N ALA A 146 -1.78 15.08 1.16
CA ALA A 146 -0.55 14.83 1.90
C ALA A 146 0.59 15.74 1.42
N THR A 147 0.82 15.79 0.10
CA THR A 147 1.88 16.65 -0.47
C THR A 147 1.62 18.13 -0.22
N PHE A 148 0.35 18.56 -0.25
CA PHE A 148 -0.06 19.93 0.09
C PHE A 148 0.23 20.26 1.55
N VAL A 149 -0.09 19.35 2.48
CA VAL A 149 0.20 19.51 3.92
C VAL A 149 1.71 19.62 4.15
N LEU A 150 2.50 18.76 3.50
CA LEU A 150 3.95 18.81 3.60
C LEU A 150 4.52 20.15 3.10
N TYR A 151 3.97 20.68 2.03
CA TYR A 151 4.46 21.94 1.45
C TYR A 151 4.16 23.16 2.34
N TYR A 152 2.90 23.32 2.79
CA TYR A 152 2.45 24.52 3.50
C TYR A 152 2.79 24.57 4.98
N PHE A 153 2.82 23.41 5.65
CA PHE A 153 2.98 23.36 7.10
C PHE A 153 4.36 22.89 7.53
N ASN A 154 5.00 23.64 8.44
CA ASN A 154 6.31 23.31 9.00
C ASN A 154 6.23 22.69 10.41
N SER A 155 5.05 22.64 11.01
CA SER A 155 4.84 22.05 12.34
C SER A 155 5.17 20.55 12.35
N SER A 156 5.70 20.05 13.47
CA SER A 156 5.92 18.60 13.68
C SER A 156 4.64 17.79 13.51
N ILE A 157 3.46 18.37 13.82
CA ILE A 157 2.16 17.73 13.62
C ILE A 157 1.90 17.43 12.14
N SER A 158 2.40 18.26 11.23
CA SER A 158 2.23 18.04 9.79
C SER A 158 2.90 16.75 9.29
N SER A 159 3.96 16.28 9.96
CA SER A 159 4.57 14.98 9.66
C SER A 159 3.60 13.82 9.90
N PHE A 160 2.86 13.87 11.01
CA PHE A 160 1.86 12.84 11.35
C PHE A 160 0.71 12.81 10.36
N VAL A 161 0.21 13.99 9.99
CA VAL A 161 -0.87 14.11 9.00
C VAL A 161 -0.40 13.66 7.62
N PHE A 162 0.79 14.09 7.21
CA PHE A 162 1.39 13.74 5.93
C PHE A 162 1.57 12.22 5.78
N LEU A 163 2.28 11.58 6.72
CA LEU A 163 2.49 10.14 6.67
C LEU A 163 1.20 9.34 6.89
N GLY A 164 0.27 9.85 7.70
CA GLY A 164 -1.05 9.26 7.85
C GLY A 164 -1.84 9.21 6.54
N LEU A 165 -1.87 10.31 5.79
CA LEU A 165 -2.54 10.38 4.48
C LEU A 165 -1.86 9.51 3.42
N ILE A 166 -0.51 9.43 3.45
CA ILE A 166 0.22 8.47 2.60
C ILE A 166 -0.17 7.04 2.97
N GLY A 167 -0.32 6.73 4.26
CA GLY A 167 -0.79 5.41 4.73
C GLY A 167 -2.17 5.06 4.19
N ILE A 168 -3.11 6.01 4.20
CA ILE A 168 -4.45 5.84 3.61
C ILE A 168 -4.34 5.56 2.11
N SER A 169 -3.57 6.36 1.38
CA SER A 169 -3.37 6.15 -0.06
C SER A 169 -2.72 4.79 -0.37
N ASN A 170 -1.77 4.36 0.47
CA ASN A 170 -1.12 3.05 0.34
C ASN A 170 -2.11 1.90 0.58
N GLY A 171 -2.96 1.99 1.60
CA GLY A 171 -4.01 1.00 1.85
C GLY A 171 -4.99 0.87 0.69
N LEU A 172 -5.41 2.00 0.08
CA LEU A 172 -6.25 2.02 -1.11
C LEU A 172 -5.54 1.40 -2.33
N ALA A 173 -4.28 1.78 -2.56
CA ALA A 173 -3.51 1.32 -3.71
C ALA A 173 -3.26 -0.20 -3.70
N ASN A 174 -3.00 -0.78 -2.53
CA ASN A 174 -2.75 -2.23 -2.38
C ASN A 174 -3.96 -3.12 -2.67
N VAL A 175 -5.17 -2.57 -2.61
CA VAL A 175 -6.40 -3.33 -2.87
C VAL A 175 -6.92 -3.09 -4.29
N LEU A 176 -6.63 -1.92 -4.87
CA LEU A 176 -7.12 -1.51 -6.20
C LEU A 176 -6.13 -1.84 -7.32
N GLY A 177 -4.84 -2.04 -7.01
CA GLY A 177 -3.77 -2.41 -7.92
C GLY A 177 -3.62 -3.89 -8.00
#